data_ef0101acbe7822ab6ff6892165cc949e
#
_entry.id   ef0101acbe7822ab6ff6892165cc949e
#
_cell.length_a   1.000
_cell.length_b   1.000
_cell.length_c   1.000
_cell.angle_alpha   90.00
_cell.angle_beta   90.00
_cell.angle_gamma   90.00
#
_symmetry.space_group_name_H-M   'P 1'
#
loop_
_entity.id
_entity.type
_entity.pdbx_description
1 polymer ?
#
loop_
_entity_poly.entity_id
_entity_poly.type
_entity_poly.pdbx_seq_one_letter_code
_entity_poly.pdbx_strand_id
1 'polypeptide(L)'
;MSIYNKQTTRVQVEVDGYTWRVHGRRHGLRWHVHLVEQIGLLPLDYPITPRFRDKLRTALAKALEMDESEVARISADLILA
;
A
#
# COMPACT_ATOMS: atom_id res chain seq x y z
N MET A 1 -2.87 10.75 26.85
CA MET A 1 -2.89 9.63 26.03
C MET A 1 -3.64 9.89 24.76
N SER A 2 -3.17 9.36 23.77
CA SER A 2 -3.72 9.71 22.51
C SER A 2 -4.57 8.58 21.96
N ILE A 3 -5.75 8.95 21.55
CA ILE A 3 -6.54 8.01 20.81
C ILE A 3 -5.92 7.71 19.49
N TYR A 4 -4.89 8.45 19.15
CA TYR A 4 -4.23 8.27 17.88
C TYR A 4 -3.14 7.26 17.93
N ASN A 5 -3.12 6.52 18.98
CA ASN A 5 -2.21 5.41 19.05
C ASN A 5 -2.54 4.33 18.14
N LYS A 6 -3.61 4.47 17.45
CA LYS A 6 -3.77 3.58 16.37
C LYS A 6 -2.67 3.83 15.44
N GLN A 7 -1.73 2.96 15.52
CA GLN A 7 -0.55 3.19 14.82
C GLN A 7 -0.72 2.93 13.38
N THR A 8 -0.27 3.87 12.58
CA THR A 8 -0.09 3.64 11.16
C THR A 8 1.12 2.75 10.98
N THR A 9 0.92 1.64 10.32
CA THR A 9 2.01 0.73 10.03
C THR A 9 2.55 1.09 8.66
N ARG A 10 3.86 1.04 8.52
CA ARG A 10 4.52 1.26 7.24
C ARG A 10 5.11 -0.05 6.77
N VAL A 11 4.78 -0.42 5.55
CA VAL A 11 5.24 -1.67 4.96
C VAL A 11 5.91 -1.34 3.65
N GLN A 12 7.10 -1.88 3.44
CA GLN A 12 7.82 -1.66 2.20
C GLN A 12 7.68 -2.89 1.33
N VAL A 13 7.27 -2.69 0.09
CA VAL A 13 7.07 -3.79 -0.84
C VAL A 13 7.69 -3.44 -2.19
N GLU A 14 7.91 -4.45 -3.02
CA GLU A 14 8.40 -4.25 -4.37
C GLU A 14 7.34 -4.64 -5.37
N VAL A 15 7.11 -3.79 -6.34
CA VAL A 15 6.20 -4.06 -7.44
C VAL A 15 6.87 -3.56 -8.71
N ASP A 16 6.94 -4.42 -9.71
CA ASP A 16 7.55 -4.10 -11.01
C ASP A 16 9.00 -3.61 -10.88
N GLY A 17 9.71 -4.12 -9.88
CA GLY A 17 11.11 -3.75 -9.68
C GLY A 17 11.33 -2.44 -8.94
N TYR A 18 10.28 -1.78 -8.54
CA TYR A 18 10.38 -0.53 -7.79
C TYR A 18 9.92 -0.76 -6.37
N THR A 19 10.46 0.06 -5.46
CA THR A 19 10.14 -0.07 -4.04
C THR A 19 9.05 0.93 -3.68
N TRP A 20 8.08 0.47 -2.91
CA TRP A 20 6.94 1.29 -2.50
C TRP A 20 6.78 1.17 -1.00
N ARG A 21 6.50 2.29 -0.34
CA ARG A 21 6.19 2.30 1.08
C ARG A 21 4.71 2.55 1.24
N VAL A 22 4.05 1.59 1.86
CA VAL A 22 2.61 1.64 2.06
C VAL A 22 2.32 1.97 3.50
N HIS A 23 1.56 3.04 3.72
CA HIS A 23 1.15 3.46 5.05
C HIS A 23 -0.31 3.07 5.24
N GLY A 24 -0.60 2.40 6.31
CA GLY A 24 -1.97 2.01 6.58
C GLY A 24 -2.14 1.40 7.94
N ARG A 25 -3.31 0.88 8.19
CA ARG A 25 -3.58 0.23 9.47
C ARG A 25 -4.77 -0.70 9.34
N ARG A 26 -4.87 -1.60 10.30
CA ARG A 26 -6.04 -2.46 10.38
C ARG A 26 -7.22 -1.66 10.93
N HIS A 27 -8.37 -1.87 10.32
CA HIS A 27 -9.59 -1.25 10.79
C HIS A 27 -10.67 -2.32 10.64
N GLY A 28 -11.09 -2.87 11.75
CA GLY A 28 -11.99 -4.01 11.74
C GLY A 28 -11.30 -5.24 11.19
N LEU A 29 -11.91 -5.88 10.23
CA LEU A 29 -11.37 -7.09 9.62
C LEU A 29 -10.50 -6.81 8.41
N ARG A 30 -10.34 -5.53 8.06
CA ARG A 30 -9.59 -5.18 6.87
C ARG A 30 -8.42 -4.27 7.19
N TRP A 31 -7.43 -4.34 6.33
CA TRP A 31 -6.28 -3.45 6.42
C TRP A 31 -6.45 -2.37 5.36
N HIS A 32 -6.43 -1.12 5.78
CA HIS A 32 -6.70 0.02 4.91
C HIS A 32 -5.43 0.79 4.63
N VAL A 33 -5.22 1.12 3.35
CA VAL A 33 -4.09 1.91 2.93
C VAL A 33 -4.47 3.38 3.03
N HIS A 34 -3.58 4.17 3.61
CA HIS A 34 -3.79 5.61 3.75
C HIS A 34 -2.95 6.40 2.75
N LEU A 35 -1.79 5.85 2.39
CA LEU A 35 -0.87 6.55 1.51
C LEU A 35 0.14 5.56 0.97
N VAL A 36 0.51 5.72 -0.29
CA VAL A 36 1.55 4.92 -0.90
C VAL A 36 2.60 5.88 -1.47
N GLU A 37 3.85 5.68 -1.07
CA GLU A 37 4.95 6.50 -1.55
C GLU A 37 5.91 5.63 -2.34
N GLN A 38 6.37 6.14 -3.47
CA GLN A 38 7.41 5.47 -4.23
C GLN A 38 8.77 5.85 -3.63
N ILE A 39 9.62 4.87 -3.43
CA ILE A 39 10.93 5.08 -2.85
C ILE A 39 11.98 4.95 -3.95
N GLY A 40 12.70 6.01 -4.20
CA GLY A 40 13.75 6.00 -5.21
C GLY A 40 13.31 6.70 -6.48
N LEU A 41 13.88 6.29 -7.61
CA LEU A 41 13.60 6.93 -8.89
C LEU A 41 12.55 6.14 -9.64
N LEU A 42 11.58 6.85 -10.17
CA LEU A 42 10.51 6.26 -10.96
C LEU A 42 10.38 7.04 -12.25
N PRO A 43 10.17 6.38 -13.39
CA PRO A 43 9.93 7.12 -14.63
C PRO A 43 8.72 8.03 -14.50
N LEU A 44 8.79 9.20 -15.15
CA LEU A 44 7.73 10.18 -15.05
C LEU A 44 6.40 9.67 -15.56
N ASP A 45 6.46 8.77 -16.52
CA ASP A 45 5.26 8.23 -17.15
C ASP A 45 4.91 6.84 -16.63
N TYR A 46 5.40 6.48 -15.46
CA TYR A 46 5.10 5.17 -14.90
C TYR A 46 3.59 5.03 -14.69
N PRO A 47 2.96 4.01 -15.27
CA PRO A 47 1.50 3.94 -15.24
C PRO A 47 0.98 3.39 -13.92
N ILE A 48 0.13 4.17 -13.27
CA ILE A 48 -0.56 3.74 -12.05
C ILE A 48 -1.91 3.19 -12.49
N THR A 49 -1.88 2.00 -13.05
CA THR A 49 -3.07 1.38 -13.61
C THR A 49 -3.80 0.56 -12.56
N PRO A 50 -5.05 0.15 -12.81
CA PRO A 50 -5.71 -0.79 -11.92
C PRO A 50 -4.91 -2.07 -11.74
N ARG A 51 -4.24 -2.53 -12.79
CA ARG A 51 -3.41 -3.72 -12.71
C ARG A 51 -2.25 -3.52 -11.74
N PHE A 52 -1.61 -2.35 -11.80
CA PHE A 52 -0.54 -2.04 -10.87
C PHE A 52 -1.06 -2.04 -9.44
N ARG A 53 -2.22 -1.44 -9.22
CA ARG A 53 -2.80 -1.37 -7.88
C ARG A 53 -3.16 -2.76 -7.34
N ASP A 54 -3.59 -3.66 -8.21
CA ASP A 54 -3.84 -5.03 -7.82
C ASP A 54 -2.56 -5.74 -7.43
N LYS A 55 -1.48 -5.52 -8.19
CA LYS A 55 -0.18 -6.08 -7.84
C LYS A 55 0.31 -5.55 -6.52
N LEU A 56 0.11 -4.27 -6.27
CA LEU A 56 0.51 -3.65 -5.01
C LEU A 56 -0.26 -4.26 -3.85
N ARG A 57 -1.55 -4.47 -4.04
CA ARG A 57 -2.40 -5.06 -3.02
C ARG A 57 -1.96 -6.49 -2.73
N THR A 58 -1.65 -7.26 -3.75
CA THR A 58 -1.17 -8.63 -3.58
C THR A 58 0.16 -8.67 -2.83
N ALA A 59 1.08 -7.80 -3.20
CA ALA A 59 2.38 -7.72 -2.54
C ALA A 59 2.23 -7.32 -1.08
N LEU A 60 1.33 -6.39 -0.81
CA LEU A 60 1.07 -5.92 0.54
C LEU A 60 0.47 -7.03 1.40
N ALA A 61 -0.51 -7.75 0.87
CA ALA A 61 -1.13 -8.84 1.61
C ALA A 61 -0.09 -9.90 1.97
N LYS A 62 0.79 -10.21 1.04
CA LYS A 62 1.85 -11.18 1.29
C LYS A 62 2.80 -10.69 2.38
N ALA A 63 3.17 -9.42 2.34
CA ALA A 63 4.07 -8.85 3.34
C ALA A 63 3.42 -8.82 4.72
N LEU A 64 2.11 -8.63 4.77
CA LEU A 64 1.37 -8.61 6.02
C LEU A 64 0.91 -10.00 6.47
N GLU A 65 1.19 -11.00 5.65
CA GLU A 65 0.81 -12.38 5.95
C GLU A 65 -0.69 -12.53 6.15
N MET A 66 -1.44 -11.94 5.26
CA MET A 66 -2.89 -12.01 5.33
C MET A 66 -3.47 -12.26 3.94
N ASP A 67 -4.74 -12.60 3.90
CA ASP A 67 -5.42 -12.81 2.63
C ASP A 67 -5.56 -11.50 1.88
N GLU A 68 -5.46 -11.58 0.57
CA GLU A 68 -5.65 -10.40 -0.26
C GLU A 68 -7.02 -9.79 -0.05
N SER A 69 -8.03 -10.63 0.22
CA SER A 69 -9.38 -10.12 0.47
C SER A 69 -9.47 -9.29 1.75
N GLU A 70 -8.48 -9.41 2.63
CA GLU A 70 -8.47 -8.64 3.87
C GLU A 70 -7.78 -7.30 3.71
N VAL A 71 -7.23 -7.03 2.54
CA VAL A 71 -6.64 -5.74 2.24
C VAL A 71 -7.63 -4.97 1.39
N ALA A 72 -7.99 -3.78 1.84
CA ALA A 72 -8.95 -2.96 1.11
C ALA A 72 -8.36 -2.51 -0.22
N ARG A 73 -9.21 -2.22 -1.18
CA ARG A 73 -8.76 -1.75 -2.47
C ARG A 73 -8.00 -0.44 -2.32
N ILE A 74 -6.96 -0.31 -3.13
CA ILE A 74 -6.10 0.86 -3.08
C ILE A 74 -6.54 1.83 -4.16
N SER A 75 -6.93 3.02 -3.74
CA SER A 75 -7.37 4.07 -4.65
C SER A 75 -6.18 4.76 -5.28
N ALA A 76 -6.30 5.15 -6.53
CA ALA A 76 -5.20 5.76 -7.26
C ALA A 76 -4.74 7.07 -6.63
N ASP A 77 -5.65 7.82 -6.03
CA ASP A 77 -5.29 9.10 -5.43
C ASP A 77 -4.48 8.96 -4.15
N LEU A 78 -4.34 7.76 -3.62
CA LEU A 78 -3.49 7.52 -2.46
C LEU A 78 -2.03 7.29 -2.85
N ILE A 79 -1.74 7.13 -4.13
CA ILE A 79 -0.41 6.78 -4.58
C ILE A 79 0.33 8.02 -5.06
N LEU A 80 1.43 8.31 -4.39
CA LEU A 80 2.32 9.41 -4.76
C LEU A 80 3.50 8.85 -5.52
N ALA A 81 3.63 9.24 -6.75
CA ALA A 81 4.73 8.76 -7.60
C ALA A 81 5.68 9.89 -7.99
#